data_30bc320280ecc6b530cdda4b161329f4
#
_entry.id   30bc320280ecc6b530cdda4b161329f4
#
_cell.length_a   1.000
_cell.length_b   1.000
_cell.length_c   1.000
_cell.angle_alpha   90.00
_cell.angle_beta   90.00
_cell.angle_gamma   90.00
#
_symmetry.space_group_name_H-M   'P 1'
#
loop_
_entity.id
_entity.type
_entity.pdbx_description
1 polymer ?
#
loop_
_entity_poly.entity_id
_entity_poly.type
_entity_poly.pdbx_seq_one_letter_code
_entity_poly.pdbx_strand_id
1 'polypeptide(L)'
;WWMALGLILLFIPYFPYSKHAHLFMAPINYMAEKKRKSMTTLEIMDLENEELEQFGASKLEHLPQKELLDGYACIMCNRCQDICPAYQTGKELSPAALEINKRYHYNDNMKEFSSGAESLETLSKWMLSEEAAWSCTTCGFCLEACPVGNEPMVDILRMRQDLVLMESNFPRDAMEVF
;
A
#
# COMPACT_ATOMS: atom_id res chain seq x y z
N TRP A 1 -24.73 -28.79 19.25
CA TRP A 1 -23.61 -28.24 20.05
C TRP A 1 -22.26 -28.64 19.46
N TRP A 2 -22.04 -29.94 19.22
CA TRP A 2 -20.74 -30.45 18.71
C TRP A 2 -20.38 -29.90 17.32
N MET A 3 -21.38 -29.77 16.41
CA MET A 3 -21.16 -29.16 15.09
C MET A 3 -20.73 -27.68 15.21
N ALA A 4 -21.40 -26.89 16.05
CA ALA A 4 -21.06 -25.49 16.26
C ALA A 4 -19.63 -25.35 16.83
N LEU A 5 -19.27 -26.17 17.81
CA LEU A 5 -17.92 -26.19 18.36
C LEU A 5 -16.87 -26.56 17.32
N GLY A 6 -17.16 -27.57 16.48
CA GLY A 6 -16.28 -28.00 15.39
C GLY A 6 -16.04 -26.89 14.37
N LEU A 7 -17.09 -26.17 13.97
CA LEU A 7 -17.00 -25.03 13.04
C LEU A 7 -16.18 -23.87 13.63
N ILE A 8 -16.35 -23.56 14.91
CA ILE A 8 -15.55 -22.52 15.59
C ILE A 8 -14.07 -22.92 15.61
N LEU A 9 -13.75 -24.17 15.95
CA LEU A 9 -12.38 -24.66 15.99
C LEU A 9 -11.71 -24.67 14.60
N LEU A 10 -12.47 -24.89 13.54
CA LEU A 10 -11.97 -24.77 12.16
C LEU A 10 -11.81 -23.33 11.74
N PHE A 11 -12.68 -22.43 12.22
CA PHE A 11 -12.61 -21.00 11.86
C PHE A 11 -11.40 -20.29 12.49
N ILE A 12 -10.99 -20.67 13.71
CA ILE A 12 -9.87 -20.01 14.40
C ILE A 12 -8.57 -20.02 13.58
N PRO A 13 -8.07 -21.17 13.07
CA PRO A 13 -6.85 -21.19 12.25
C PRO A 13 -7.05 -20.56 10.85
N TYR A 14 -8.27 -20.54 10.34
CA TYR A 14 -8.59 -19.89 9.07
C TYR A 14 -8.66 -18.35 9.19
N PHE A 15 -8.98 -17.84 10.37
CA PHE A 15 -9.24 -16.42 10.62
C PHE A 15 -8.11 -15.48 10.15
N PRO A 16 -6.80 -15.71 10.45
CA PRO A 16 -5.70 -14.83 10.05
C PRO A 16 -5.56 -14.68 8.52
N TYR A 17 -5.88 -15.74 7.77
CA TYR A 17 -5.79 -15.77 6.31
C TYR A 17 -7.06 -15.24 5.62
N SER A 18 -8.11 -15.02 6.39
CA SER A 18 -9.39 -14.57 5.88
C SER A 18 -9.48 -13.05 5.81
N LYS A 19 -10.50 -12.56 5.10
CA LYS A 19 -10.88 -11.15 5.09
C LYS A 19 -11.06 -10.57 6.52
N HIS A 20 -11.45 -11.39 7.48
CA HIS A 20 -11.78 -10.96 8.83
C HIS A 20 -10.55 -10.51 9.67
N ALA A 21 -9.32 -10.75 9.22
CA ALA A 21 -8.11 -10.27 9.89
C ALA A 21 -8.14 -8.75 10.13
N HIS A 22 -8.85 -7.97 9.29
CA HIS A 22 -8.99 -6.53 9.46
C HIS A 22 -9.62 -6.12 10.81
N LEU A 23 -10.41 -6.98 11.46
CA LEU A 23 -11.02 -6.69 12.75
C LEU A 23 -9.99 -6.39 13.85
N PHE A 24 -8.82 -7.02 13.77
CA PHE A 24 -7.70 -6.77 14.67
C PHE A 24 -6.68 -5.80 14.09
N MET A 25 -6.47 -5.87 12.77
CA MET A 25 -5.44 -5.06 12.11
C MET A 25 -5.85 -3.58 11.95
N ALA A 26 -7.15 -3.27 11.77
CA ALA A 26 -7.59 -1.89 11.64
C ALA A 26 -7.37 -1.06 12.92
N PRO A 27 -7.70 -1.51 14.14
CA PRO A 27 -7.34 -0.80 15.36
C PRO A 27 -5.82 -0.59 15.51
N ILE A 28 -5.01 -1.62 15.19
CA ILE A 28 -3.55 -1.51 15.23
C ILE A 28 -3.06 -0.49 14.20
N ASN A 29 -3.68 -0.46 13.01
CA ASN A 29 -3.37 0.48 11.96
C ASN A 29 -3.60 1.93 12.40
N TYR A 30 -4.72 2.22 13.07
CA TYR A 30 -4.97 3.52 13.67
C TYR A 30 -3.96 3.91 14.75
N MET A 31 -3.51 2.95 15.55
CA MET A 31 -2.47 3.20 16.56
C MET A 31 -1.09 3.51 15.93
N ALA A 32 -0.85 2.98 14.74
CA ALA A 32 0.38 3.21 13.97
C ALA A 32 0.30 4.47 13.09
N GLU A 33 -0.84 5.16 13.04
CA GLU A 33 -1.03 6.36 12.22
C GLU A 33 -0.06 7.46 12.62
N LYS A 34 0.63 8.00 11.63
CA LYS A 34 1.56 9.11 11.82
C LYS A 34 0.82 10.43 11.81
N LYS A 35 1.06 11.26 12.82
CA LYS A 35 0.53 12.63 12.86
C LYS A 35 1.21 13.47 11.78
N ARG A 36 0.50 13.78 10.72
CA ARG A 36 0.94 14.65 9.63
C ARG A 36 0.37 16.05 9.78
N LYS A 37 1.10 17.06 9.30
CA LYS A 37 0.61 18.45 9.24
C LYS A 37 -0.53 18.61 8.22
N SER A 38 -0.52 17.81 7.17
CA SER A 38 -1.52 17.75 6.11
C SER A 38 -1.58 16.32 5.56
N MET A 39 -2.73 15.88 5.07
CA MET A 39 -2.93 14.56 4.48
C MET A 39 -2.01 14.28 3.29
N THR A 40 -1.59 15.31 2.58
CA THR A 40 -0.71 15.20 1.41
C THR A 40 0.78 15.38 1.74
N THR A 41 1.13 15.59 3.02
CA THR A 41 2.52 15.81 3.42
C THR A 41 3.20 14.48 3.70
N LEU A 42 4.22 14.15 2.91
CA LEU A 42 5.17 13.09 3.23
C LEU A 42 6.22 13.55 4.24
N GLU A 43 6.91 12.59 4.84
CA GLU A 43 8.12 12.85 5.61
C GLU A 43 9.18 13.47 4.68
N ILE A 44 9.88 14.49 5.20
CA ILE A 44 10.99 15.11 4.47
C ILE A 44 12.11 14.08 4.39
N MET A 45 12.55 13.77 3.17
CA MET A 45 13.73 12.94 2.95
C MET A 45 14.98 13.77 3.11
N ASP A 46 15.93 13.25 3.86
CA ASP A 46 17.27 13.82 3.95
C ASP A 46 18.13 13.25 2.81
N LEU A 47 18.28 14.03 1.76
CA LEU A 47 19.08 13.64 0.57
C LEU A 47 20.58 13.78 0.81
N GLU A 48 21.01 14.44 1.90
CA GLU A 48 22.41 14.61 2.26
C GLU A 48 22.92 13.46 3.14
N ASN A 49 22.03 12.59 3.61
CA ASN A 49 22.40 11.45 4.44
C ASN A 49 23.01 10.33 3.58
N GLU A 50 24.33 10.20 3.61
CA GLU A 50 25.08 9.16 2.89
C GLU A 50 24.79 7.72 3.36
N GLU A 51 24.14 7.56 4.53
CA GLU A 51 23.75 6.23 5.03
C GLU A 51 22.47 5.68 4.36
N LEU A 52 21.71 6.53 3.65
CA LEU A 52 20.49 6.14 2.95
C LEU A 52 20.83 5.63 1.54
N GLU A 53 20.86 4.32 1.38
CA GLU A 53 21.11 3.69 0.08
C GLU A 53 19.86 3.66 -0.82
N GLN A 54 18.66 3.83 -0.24
CA GLN A 54 17.38 3.69 -0.93
C GLN A 54 16.46 4.88 -0.69
N PHE A 55 16.00 5.50 -1.76
CA PHE A 55 15.00 6.57 -1.74
C PHE A 55 13.69 6.07 -2.35
N GLY A 56 12.59 6.16 -1.58
CA GLY A 56 11.30 5.62 -2.01
C GLY A 56 11.17 4.11 -1.80
N ALA A 57 10.31 3.46 -2.57
CA ALA A 57 10.05 2.03 -2.45
C ALA A 57 9.88 1.36 -3.81
N SER A 58 10.78 0.43 -4.14
CA SER A 58 10.67 -0.47 -5.29
C SER A 58 10.25 -1.88 -4.89
N LYS A 59 10.53 -2.27 -3.65
CA LYS A 59 10.22 -3.59 -3.11
C LYS A 59 9.40 -3.46 -1.83
N LEU A 60 8.81 -4.57 -1.41
CA LEU A 60 8.00 -4.64 -0.18
C LEU A 60 8.78 -4.22 1.07
N GLU A 61 10.04 -4.62 1.16
CA GLU A 61 10.94 -4.34 2.29
C GLU A 61 11.22 -2.85 2.48
N HIS A 62 11.06 -2.06 1.43
CA HIS A 62 11.26 -0.61 1.48
C HIS A 62 10.06 0.15 2.04
N LEU A 63 8.91 -0.53 2.21
CA LEU A 63 7.73 0.07 2.81
C LEU A 63 7.82 0.07 4.34
N PRO A 64 7.53 1.20 5.00
CA PRO A 64 7.39 1.25 6.45
C PRO A 64 6.29 0.32 6.99
N GLN A 65 6.41 -0.06 8.26
CA GLN A 65 5.46 -0.97 8.91
C GLN A 65 3.99 -0.52 8.79
N LYS A 66 3.73 0.79 8.85
CA LYS A 66 2.37 1.34 8.71
C LYS A 66 1.78 0.99 7.35
N GLU A 67 2.53 1.21 6.28
CA GLU A 67 2.11 0.95 4.90
C GLU A 67 1.97 -0.55 4.63
N LEU A 68 2.76 -1.40 5.31
CA LEU A 68 2.58 -2.85 5.28
C LEU A 68 1.29 -3.30 6.00
N LEU A 69 0.95 -2.67 7.14
CA LEU A 69 -0.27 -2.97 7.89
C LEU A 69 -1.54 -2.61 7.10
N ASP A 70 -1.50 -1.59 6.26
CA ASP A 70 -2.63 -1.12 5.45
C ASP A 70 -3.27 -2.26 4.63
N GLY A 71 -2.47 -3.13 4.03
CA GLY A 71 -2.96 -4.27 3.27
C GLY A 71 -3.83 -5.23 4.11
N TYR A 72 -3.46 -5.47 5.38
CA TYR A 72 -4.25 -6.30 6.29
C TYR A 72 -5.40 -5.56 6.97
N ALA A 73 -5.29 -4.25 7.17
CA ALA A 73 -6.34 -3.41 7.72
C ALA A 73 -7.47 -3.16 6.70
N CYS A 74 -7.19 -3.26 5.40
CA CYS A 74 -8.14 -3.01 4.33
C CYS A 74 -9.39 -3.91 4.44
N ILE A 75 -10.57 -3.27 4.51
CA ILE A 75 -11.87 -3.96 4.52
C ILE A 75 -12.43 -4.21 3.12
N MET A 76 -11.71 -3.83 2.08
CA MET A 76 -12.11 -3.98 0.67
C MET A 76 -13.46 -3.32 0.34
N CYS A 77 -13.72 -2.15 0.89
CA CYS A 77 -14.99 -1.43 0.74
C CYS A 77 -15.07 -0.54 -0.51
N ASN A 78 -13.96 -0.36 -1.23
CA ASN A 78 -13.79 0.44 -2.45
C ASN A 78 -14.05 1.95 -2.33
N ARG A 79 -14.30 2.51 -1.15
CA ARG A 79 -14.55 3.96 -0.97
C ARG A 79 -13.42 4.83 -1.51
N CYS A 80 -12.16 4.41 -1.31
CA CYS A 80 -10.99 5.12 -1.83
C CYS A 80 -10.95 5.17 -3.36
N GLN A 81 -11.47 4.14 -4.04
CA GLN A 81 -11.61 4.08 -5.48
C GLN A 81 -12.76 4.94 -5.98
N ASP A 82 -13.93 4.85 -5.31
CA ASP A 82 -15.14 5.58 -5.71
C ASP A 82 -14.96 7.10 -5.64
N ILE A 83 -14.13 7.60 -4.72
CA ILE A 83 -13.84 9.04 -4.59
C ILE A 83 -12.63 9.48 -5.43
N CYS A 84 -11.87 8.56 -6.01
CA CYS A 84 -10.64 8.87 -6.74
C CYS A 84 -10.91 9.58 -8.07
N PRO A 85 -10.44 10.83 -8.28
CA PRO A 85 -10.69 11.55 -9.54
C PRO A 85 -10.02 10.88 -10.76
N ALA A 86 -8.86 10.26 -10.57
CA ALA A 86 -8.18 9.52 -11.63
C ALA A 86 -9.01 8.31 -12.08
N TYR A 87 -9.53 7.53 -11.13
CA TYR A 87 -10.39 6.39 -11.41
C TYR A 87 -11.70 6.83 -12.09
N GLN A 88 -12.35 7.89 -11.60
CA GLN A 88 -13.60 8.42 -12.14
C GLN A 88 -13.46 8.93 -13.59
N THR A 89 -12.26 9.35 -13.97
CA THR A 89 -11.95 9.80 -15.34
C THR A 89 -11.49 8.67 -16.27
N GLY A 90 -11.56 7.40 -15.81
CA GLY A 90 -11.22 6.22 -16.62
C GLY A 90 -9.73 5.94 -16.75
N LYS A 91 -8.88 6.50 -15.87
CA LYS A 91 -7.46 6.14 -15.80
C LYS A 91 -7.26 4.80 -15.09
N GLU A 92 -6.13 4.13 -15.32
CA GLU A 92 -5.85 2.81 -14.77
C GLU A 92 -5.72 2.76 -13.24
N LEU A 93 -5.57 3.90 -12.58
CA LEU A 93 -5.36 3.96 -11.14
C LEU A 93 -6.58 3.49 -10.35
N SER A 94 -6.40 2.45 -9.54
CA SER A 94 -7.36 2.01 -8.53
C SER A 94 -6.69 1.95 -7.15
N PRO A 95 -6.94 2.92 -6.26
CA PRO A 95 -6.41 2.90 -4.89
C PRO A 95 -6.87 1.69 -4.08
N ALA A 96 -8.07 1.15 -4.38
CA ALA A 96 -8.56 -0.05 -3.73
C ALA A 96 -7.79 -1.29 -4.17
N ALA A 97 -7.52 -1.43 -5.49
CA ALA A 97 -6.75 -2.54 -6.02
C ALA A 97 -5.33 -2.58 -5.44
N LEU A 98 -4.69 -1.42 -5.25
CA LEU A 98 -3.38 -1.32 -4.63
C LEU A 98 -3.35 -2.01 -3.26
N GLU A 99 -4.28 -1.67 -2.36
CA GLU A 99 -4.35 -2.25 -1.02
C GLU A 99 -4.74 -3.74 -1.02
N ILE A 100 -5.62 -4.12 -1.94
CA ILE A 100 -6.06 -5.50 -2.10
C ILE A 100 -4.91 -6.37 -2.63
N ASN A 101 -4.16 -5.88 -3.60
CA ASN A 101 -3.01 -6.57 -4.18
C ASN A 101 -1.91 -6.78 -3.13
N LYS A 102 -1.63 -5.79 -2.26
CA LYS A 102 -0.71 -5.96 -1.13
C LYS A 102 -1.09 -7.16 -0.29
N ARG A 103 -2.35 -7.26 0.11
CA ARG A 103 -2.83 -8.36 0.93
C ARG A 103 -2.70 -9.72 0.25
N TYR A 104 -3.06 -9.83 -1.03
CA TYR A 104 -2.91 -11.08 -1.77
C TYR A 104 -1.44 -11.46 -1.90
N HIS A 105 -0.59 -10.52 -2.24
CA HIS A 105 0.85 -10.77 -2.35
C HIS A 105 1.45 -11.25 -1.03
N TYR A 106 1.04 -10.69 0.13
CA TYR A 106 1.47 -11.17 1.43
C TYR A 106 1.05 -12.61 1.70
N ASN A 107 -0.20 -12.95 1.40
CA ASN A 107 -0.73 -14.29 1.63
C ASN A 107 -0.05 -15.34 0.74
N ASP A 108 0.21 -15.00 -0.52
CA ASP A 108 0.81 -15.90 -1.50
C ASP A 108 2.28 -16.17 -1.18
N ASN A 109 3.01 -15.18 -0.66
CA ASN A 109 4.44 -15.25 -0.37
C ASN A 109 4.76 -15.33 1.14
N MET A 110 3.77 -15.62 1.98
CA MET A 110 3.93 -15.62 3.45
C MET A 110 5.05 -16.55 3.94
N LYS A 111 5.25 -17.71 3.30
CA LYS A 111 6.29 -18.67 3.67
C LYS A 111 7.68 -18.10 3.41
N GLU A 112 7.85 -17.41 2.30
CA GLU A 112 9.11 -16.80 1.90
C GLU A 112 9.47 -15.64 2.82
N PHE A 113 8.52 -14.75 3.08
CA PHE A 113 8.71 -13.64 4.03
C PHE A 113 8.98 -14.11 5.46
N SER A 114 8.33 -15.18 5.91
CA SER A 114 8.58 -15.75 7.24
C SER A 114 9.97 -16.34 7.40
N SER A 115 10.63 -16.73 6.30
CA SER A 115 12.01 -17.19 6.29
C SER A 115 13.05 -16.07 6.20
N GLY A 116 12.60 -14.81 6.08
CA GLY A 116 13.45 -13.65 5.90
C GLY A 116 13.99 -13.49 4.46
N ALA A 117 13.36 -14.13 3.48
CA ALA A 117 13.72 -13.95 2.08
C ALA A 117 13.28 -12.57 1.58
N GLU A 118 14.10 -11.96 0.74
CA GLU A 118 13.76 -10.70 0.08
C GLU A 118 12.74 -10.91 -1.03
N SER A 119 11.94 -9.88 -1.29
CA SER A 119 11.00 -9.85 -2.43
C SER A 119 11.74 -9.99 -3.75
N LEU A 120 11.32 -10.95 -4.57
CA LEU A 120 11.88 -11.17 -5.92
C LEU A 120 11.32 -10.14 -6.93
N GLU A 121 10.13 -9.62 -6.69
CA GLU A 121 9.40 -8.75 -7.60
C GLU A 121 9.30 -7.32 -7.10
N THR A 122 9.35 -6.36 -8.02
CA THR A 122 9.15 -4.94 -7.75
C THR A 122 7.67 -4.62 -7.57
N LEU A 123 7.37 -3.57 -6.79
CA LEU A 123 6.00 -3.10 -6.55
C LEU A 123 5.26 -2.75 -7.85
N SER A 124 6.00 -2.26 -8.87
CA SER A 124 5.45 -1.91 -10.18
C SER A 124 4.86 -3.10 -10.96
N LYS A 125 5.25 -4.32 -10.63
CA LYS A 125 4.75 -5.54 -11.31
C LYS A 125 3.46 -6.06 -10.72
N TRP A 126 3.32 -6.05 -9.40
CA TRP A 126 2.20 -6.72 -8.74
C TRP A 126 1.28 -5.77 -7.98
N MET A 127 1.78 -4.65 -7.48
CA MET A 127 0.98 -3.71 -6.69
C MET A 127 0.25 -2.72 -7.57
N LEU A 128 0.97 -1.98 -8.41
CA LEU A 128 0.45 -0.92 -9.24
C LEU A 128 1.39 -0.66 -10.43
N SER A 129 0.86 -0.56 -11.66
CA SER A 129 1.67 -0.21 -12.83
C SER A 129 2.25 1.22 -12.72
N GLU A 130 3.36 1.47 -13.40
CA GLU A 130 3.97 2.81 -13.44
C GLU A 130 3.00 3.86 -14.00
N GLU A 131 2.27 3.54 -15.05
CA GLU A 131 1.26 4.43 -15.65
C GLU A 131 0.16 4.77 -14.64
N ALA A 132 -0.32 3.79 -13.90
CA ALA A 132 -1.30 4.02 -12.84
C ALA A 132 -0.71 4.85 -11.69
N ALA A 133 0.55 4.62 -11.31
CA ALA A 133 1.24 5.43 -10.31
C ALA A 133 1.29 6.91 -10.74
N TRP A 134 1.65 7.20 -11.99
CA TRP A 134 1.69 8.57 -12.53
C TRP A 134 0.31 9.19 -12.74
N SER A 135 -0.74 8.40 -12.82
CA SER A 135 -2.13 8.88 -12.92
C SER A 135 -2.67 9.50 -11.62
N CYS A 136 -2.01 9.29 -10.48
CA CYS A 136 -2.42 9.84 -9.20
C CYS A 136 -2.27 11.38 -9.17
N THR A 137 -3.34 12.08 -8.82
CA THR A 137 -3.34 13.55 -8.67
C THR A 137 -2.87 14.03 -7.29
N THR A 138 -2.49 13.13 -6.39
CA THR A 138 -2.03 13.42 -5.02
C THR A 138 -3.01 14.28 -4.20
N CYS A 139 -4.31 14.12 -4.45
CA CYS A 139 -5.35 14.92 -3.80
C CYS A 139 -5.68 14.53 -2.34
N GLY A 140 -5.25 13.34 -1.88
CA GLY A 140 -5.50 12.84 -0.52
C GLY A 140 -6.90 12.32 -0.23
N PHE A 141 -7.85 12.36 -1.18
CA PHE A 141 -9.22 11.92 -0.94
C PHE A 141 -9.33 10.45 -0.53
N CYS A 142 -8.46 9.58 -1.05
CA CYS A 142 -8.43 8.16 -0.67
C CYS A 142 -8.03 7.94 0.80
N LEU A 143 -7.22 8.82 1.39
CA LEU A 143 -6.85 8.79 2.80
C LEU A 143 -8.04 9.19 3.67
N GLU A 144 -8.68 10.32 3.33
CA GLU A 144 -9.84 10.86 4.06
C GLU A 144 -11.04 9.91 4.05
N ALA A 145 -11.29 9.27 2.92
CA ALA A 145 -12.43 8.36 2.75
C ALA A 145 -12.23 7.00 3.43
N CYS A 146 -11.02 6.66 3.85
CA CYS A 146 -10.71 5.34 4.37
C CYS A 146 -11.19 5.14 5.81
N PRO A 147 -12.16 4.22 6.08
CA PRO A 147 -12.69 4.00 7.41
C PRO A 147 -11.75 3.21 8.34
N VAL A 148 -10.60 2.77 7.84
CA VAL A 148 -9.59 2.00 8.59
C VAL A 148 -8.21 2.64 8.55
N GLY A 149 -8.13 3.90 8.07
CA GLY A 149 -6.92 4.70 8.09
C GLY A 149 -5.80 4.20 7.14
N ASN A 150 -6.16 3.56 6.03
CA ASN A 150 -5.17 3.19 5.00
C ASN A 150 -4.74 4.40 4.18
N GLU A 151 -3.51 4.39 3.72
CA GLU A 151 -2.86 5.52 3.07
C GLU A 151 -2.33 5.19 1.66
N PRO A 152 -3.16 4.72 0.71
CA PRO A 152 -2.70 4.26 -0.61
C PRO A 152 -1.97 5.33 -1.43
N MET A 153 -2.28 6.62 -1.23
CA MET A 153 -1.56 7.70 -1.89
C MET A 153 -0.09 7.75 -1.46
N VAL A 154 0.21 7.40 -0.21
CA VAL A 154 1.57 7.42 0.33
C VAL A 154 2.43 6.36 -0.35
N ASP A 155 1.90 5.16 -0.53
CA ASP A 155 2.55 4.09 -1.29
C ASP A 155 2.89 4.54 -2.72
N ILE A 156 1.92 5.18 -3.40
CA ILE A 156 2.11 5.71 -4.75
C ILE A 156 3.24 6.74 -4.78
N LEU A 157 3.28 7.63 -3.79
CA LEU A 157 4.33 8.64 -3.72
C LEU A 157 5.71 8.03 -3.45
N ARG A 158 5.80 6.98 -2.63
CA ARG A 158 7.05 6.24 -2.42
C ARG A 158 7.52 5.51 -3.67
N MET A 159 6.60 4.91 -4.44
CA MET A 159 6.94 4.33 -5.74
C MET A 159 7.47 5.39 -6.71
N ARG A 160 6.82 6.57 -6.79
CA ARG A 160 7.30 7.68 -7.62
C ARG A 160 8.68 8.18 -7.20
N GLN A 161 8.94 8.24 -5.89
CA GLN A 161 10.26 8.62 -5.37
C GLN A 161 11.34 7.66 -5.84
N ASP A 162 11.08 6.36 -5.79
CA ASP A 162 11.99 5.33 -6.30
C ASP A 162 12.21 5.46 -7.81
N LEU A 163 11.13 5.54 -8.60
CA LEU A 163 11.21 5.70 -10.05
C LEU A 163 12.05 6.92 -10.46
N VAL A 164 11.88 8.05 -9.75
CA VAL A 164 12.59 9.29 -10.06
C VAL A 164 14.03 9.28 -9.56
N LEU A 165 14.25 8.94 -8.28
CA LEU A 165 15.54 9.12 -7.62
C LEU A 165 16.50 7.94 -7.86
N MET A 166 15.96 6.72 -7.99
CA MET A 166 16.78 5.52 -8.17
C MET A 166 16.88 5.10 -9.63
N GLU A 167 15.76 5.14 -10.37
CA GLU A 167 15.70 4.65 -11.74
C GLU A 167 15.80 5.75 -12.79
N SER A 168 15.74 7.05 -12.39
CA SER A 168 15.69 8.20 -13.31
C SER A 168 14.58 8.06 -14.37
N ASN A 169 13.48 7.41 -13.99
CA ASN A 169 12.34 7.13 -14.86
C ASN A 169 11.23 8.16 -14.63
N PHE A 170 11.02 9.03 -15.62
CA PHE A 170 10.02 10.11 -15.60
C PHE A 170 9.00 9.93 -16.71
N PRO A 171 7.78 10.46 -16.57
CA PRO A 171 6.85 10.58 -17.68
C PRO A 171 7.49 11.36 -18.85
N ARG A 172 7.21 10.92 -20.08
CA ARG A 172 7.80 11.52 -21.30
C ARG A 172 7.58 13.02 -21.37
N ASP A 173 6.40 13.48 -20.97
CA ASP A 173 6.05 14.91 -20.97
C ASP A 173 6.94 15.72 -20.00
N ALA A 174 7.44 15.12 -18.94
CA ALA A 174 8.35 15.76 -18.00
C ALA A 174 9.79 15.79 -18.54
N MET A 175 10.19 14.81 -19.36
CA MET A 175 11.54 14.79 -19.97
C MET A 175 11.80 15.96 -20.94
N GLU A 176 10.75 16.56 -21.51
CA GLU A 176 10.91 17.73 -22.39
C GLU A 176 11.21 19.02 -21.62
N VAL A 177 11.02 19.02 -20.29
CA VAL A 177 11.21 20.19 -19.41
C VAL A 177 12.58 20.18 -18.76
N PHE A 178 13.21 19.02 -18.61
CA PHE A 178 14.54 18.80 -18.03
C PHE A 178 15.58 18.51 -19.09
#